data_17795c5f88bd4f3ee99d9bd8a5ca7a9e
#
_entry.id   17795c5f88bd4f3ee99d9bd8a5ca7a9e
#
_cell.length_a   1.000
_cell.length_b   1.000
_cell.length_c   1.000
_cell.angle_alpha   90.00
_cell.angle_beta   90.00
_cell.angle_gamma   90.00
#
_symmetry.space_group_name_H-M   'P 1'
#
loop_
_entity.id
_entity.type
_entity.pdbx_description
1 polymer ?
#
loop_
_entity_poly.entity_id
_entity_poly.type
_entity_poly.pdbx_seq_one_letter_code
_entity_poly.pdbx_strand_id
1 'polypeptide(L)'
;NILYRSGAKFDDDIYVTGELGSARAALMVKDNKKYSKEFKYLKKFLHTPKPRINIGIDLSKFATSCIDVSDGIAKDLKNIISESKCGANIYLDKIPFNKILNRIIERNNLYECIIGGGEDYELCFTANKSYSKRVKYLSKKHNIKITKIGNITEENLNYYENDKLIKLSLKGFDHFLN
;
A
#
# COMPACT_ATOMS: atom_id res chain seq x y z
N ASN A 1 21.92 7.57 3.42
CA ASN A 1 20.74 8.46 3.42
C ASN A 1 19.61 7.77 4.21
N ILE A 2 18.85 8.56 4.96
CA ILE A 2 17.66 8.12 5.69
C ILE A 2 16.43 8.48 4.84
N LEU A 3 15.45 7.58 4.78
CA LEU A 3 14.15 7.86 4.20
C LEU A 3 13.21 8.37 5.30
N TYR A 4 12.57 9.50 5.04
CA TYR A 4 11.59 10.10 5.95
C TYR A 4 10.18 9.98 5.40
N ARG A 5 9.19 10.11 6.25
CA ARG A 5 7.77 10.26 5.86
C ARG A 5 7.53 11.60 5.17
N SER A 6 8.26 12.64 5.59
CA SER A 6 8.23 13.98 5.00
C SER A 6 9.11 14.06 3.74
N GLY A 7 8.79 15.01 2.86
CA GLY A 7 9.59 15.32 1.67
C GLY A 7 8.93 14.96 0.34
N ALA A 8 7.69 14.44 0.36
CA ALA A 8 6.89 14.30 -0.86
C ALA A 8 6.68 15.68 -1.52
N LYS A 9 6.79 15.74 -2.84
CA LYS A 9 6.68 16.97 -3.62
C LYS A 9 5.51 16.91 -4.57
N PHE A 10 4.92 18.07 -4.85
CA PHE A 10 3.88 18.19 -5.87
C PHE A 10 4.29 17.47 -7.16
N ASP A 11 3.35 16.73 -7.73
CA ASP A 11 3.49 15.93 -8.96
C ASP A 11 4.43 14.71 -8.87
N ASP A 12 4.93 14.36 -7.68
CA ASP A 12 5.58 13.07 -7.46
C ASP A 12 4.60 11.92 -7.70
N ASP A 13 5.09 10.84 -8.28
CA ASP A 13 4.36 9.58 -8.36
C ASP A 13 4.38 8.87 -7.00
N ILE A 14 3.25 8.26 -6.63
CA ILE A 14 3.13 7.41 -5.43
C ILE A 14 3.21 5.95 -5.87
N TYR A 15 4.08 5.21 -5.22
CA TYR A 15 4.33 3.80 -5.50
C TYR A 15 4.14 2.94 -4.25
N VAL A 16 3.78 1.67 -4.46
CA VAL A 16 3.79 0.64 -3.43
C VAL A 16 4.57 -0.58 -3.93
N THR A 17 5.33 -1.22 -3.02
CA THR A 17 5.96 -2.52 -3.29
C THR A 17 5.01 -3.66 -3.03
N GLY A 18 5.21 -4.82 -3.67
CA GLY A 18 4.48 -6.06 -3.43
C GLY A 18 2.98 -5.99 -3.73
N GLU A 19 2.20 -6.65 -2.88
CA GLU A 19 0.73 -6.75 -2.94
C GLU A 19 0.16 -6.51 -1.55
N LEU A 20 -0.96 -5.77 -1.45
CA LEU A 20 -1.59 -5.38 -0.19
C LEU A 20 -2.79 -6.26 0.17
N GLY A 21 -3.14 -6.27 1.46
CA GLY A 21 -4.35 -6.89 2.01
C GLY A 21 -4.24 -8.39 2.28
N SER A 22 -3.12 -9.05 1.97
CA SER A 22 -2.97 -10.49 2.17
C SER A 22 -2.94 -10.90 3.65
N ALA A 23 -2.31 -10.11 4.51
CA ALA A 23 -2.28 -10.35 5.95
C ALA A 23 -3.67 -10.15 6.57
N ARG A 24 -4.37 -9.07 6.22
CA ARG A 24 -5.73 -8.80 6.66
C ARG A 24 -6.69 -9.90 6.21
N ALA A 25 -6.62 -10.32 4.95
CA ALA A 25 -7.44 -11.41 4.42
C ALA A 25 -7.22 -12.72 5.19
N ALA A 26 -5.97 -13.03 5.56
CA ALA A 26 -5.67 -14.19 6.40
C ALA A 26 -6.42 -14.13 7.74
N LEU A 27 -6.40 -12.98 8.42
CA LEU A 27 -7.13 -12.78 9.68
C LEU A 27 -8.64 -12.96 9.51
N MET A 28 -9.21 -12.45 8.42
CA MET A 28 -10.66 -12.53 8.16
C MET A 28 -11.14 -13.95 7.93
N VAL A 29 -10.29 -14.85 7.40
CA VAL A 29 -10.69 -16.22 7.06
C VAL A 29 -10.10 -17.30 7.98
N LYS A 30 -9.31 -16.94 9.01
CA LYS A 30 -8.57 -17.90 9.85
C LYS A 30 -9.43 -19.00 10.47
N ASP A 31 -10.64 -18.65 10.91
CA ASP A 31 -11.57 -19.56 11.60
C ASP A 31 -12.66 -20.14 10.68
N ASN A 32 -12.61 -19.79 9.39
CA ASN A 32 -13.59 -20.26 8.43
C ASN A 32 -13.11 -21.53 7.73
N LYS A 33 -13.70 -22.68 8.09
CA LYS A 33 -13.37 -24.00 7.53
C LYS A 33 -13.48 -24.06 6.00
N LYS A 34 -14.39 -23.28 5.39
CA LYS A 34 -14.57 -23.19 3.94
C LYS A 34 -13.31 -22.71 3.24
N TYR A 35 -12.54 -21.82 3.88
CA TYR A 35 -11.34 -21.18 3.32
C TYR A 35 -10.03 -21.71 3.93
N SER A 36 -10.02 -22.90 4.48
CA SER A 36 -8.85 -23.49 5.15
C SER A 36 -7.62 -23.59 4.23
N LYS A 37 -7.80 -23.86 2.94
CA LYS A 37 -6.71 -23.91 1.95
C LYS A 37 -6.14 -22.52 1.67
N GLU A 38 -7.01 -21.54 1.49
CA GLU A 38 -6.65 -20.15 1.27
C GLU A 38 -5.93 -19.58 2.50
N PHE A 39 -6.43 -19.86 3.70
CA PHE A 39 -5.76 -19.46 4.94
C PHE A 39 -4.36 -20.07 5.04
N LYS A 40 -4.18 -21.36 4.73
CA LYS A 40 -2.87 -22.01 4.73
C LYS A 40 -1.86 -21.31 3.81
N TYR A 41 -2.33 -20.76 2.69
CA TYR A 41 -1.50 -19.97 1.78
C TYR A 41 -1.23 -18.56 2.31
N LEU A 42 -2.28 -17.87 2.79
CA LEU A 42 -2.22 -16.47 3.21
C LEU A 42 -1.52 -16.24 4.55
N LYS A 43 -1.56 -17.20 5.47
CA LYS A 43 -0.97 -17.07 6.80
C LYS A 43 0.51 -16.70 6.82
N LYS A 44 1.26 -17.01 5.75
CA LYS A 44 2.67 -16.63 5.62
C LYS A 44 2.87 -15.11 5.54
N PHE A 45 1.92 -14.38 4.96
CA PHE A 45 1.98 -12.92 4.87
C PHE A 45 1.74 -12.27 6.25
N LEU A 46 0.95 -12.93 7.11
CA LEU A 46 0.67 -12.48 8.47
C LEU A 46 1.79 -12.86 9.46
N HIS A 47 2.29 -14.12 9.39
CA HIS A 47 3.21 -14.62 10.41
C HIS A 47 4.68 -14.41 10.07
N THR A 48 5.01 -14.26 8.80
CA THR A 48 6.41 -14.14 8.33
C THR A 48 6.52 -13.10 7.21
N PRO A 49 6.15 -11.82 7.50
CA PRO A 49 6.30 -10.76 6.52
C PRO A 49 7.77 -10.62 6.12
N LYS A 50 8.03 -10.23 4.87
CA LYS A 50 9.39 -10.08 4.35
C LYS A 50 9.79 -8.61 4.37
N PRO A 51 10.68 -8.17 5.27
CA PRO A 51 11.13 -6.79 5.30
C PRO A 51 11.77 -6.35 3.98
N ARG A 52 11.45 -5.16 3.51
CA ARG A 52 11.89 -4.61 2.23
C ARG A 52 13.21 -3.83 2.36
N ILE A 53 14.17 -4.34 3.15
CA ILE A 53 15.41 -3.63 3.51
C ILE A 53 16.23 -3.26 2.28
N ASN A 54 16.57 -4.24 1.42
CA ASN A 54 17.46 -4.01 0.29
C ASN A 54 16.90 -3.02 -0.72
N ILE A 55 15.59 -3.09 -0.99
CA ILE A 55 14.95 -2.13 -1.89
C ILE A 55 14.84 -0.76 -1.23
N GLY A 56 14.59 -0.69 0.09
CA GLY A 56 14.59 0.56 0.86
C GLY A 56 15.93 1.29 0.76
N ILE A 57 17.06 0.57 0.85
CA ILE A 57 18.40 1.13 0.66
C ILE A 57 18.58 1.73 -0.74
N ASP A 58 18.08 1.07 -1.79
CA ASP A 58 18.17 1.60 -3.13
C ASP A 58 17.22 2.79 -3.36
N LEU A 59 16.02 2.77 -2.77
CA LEU A 59 15.06 3.88 -2.80
C LEU A 59 15.61 5.13 -2.11
N SER A 60 16.40 5.00 -1.03
CA SER A 60 16.98 6.14 -0.30
C SER A 60 17.88 7.05 -1.16
N LYS A 61 18.22 6.63 -2.36
CA LYS A 61 19.05 7.40 -3.32
C LYS A 61 18.24 8.41 -4.13
N PHE A 62 16.89 8.30 -4.16
CA PHE A 62 16.07 9.15 -5.02
C PHE A 62 14.60 9.32 -4.57
N ALA A 63 14.07 8.44 -3.72
CA ALA A 63 12.72 8.62 -3.20
C ALA A 63 12.64 9.89 -2.35
N THR A 64 11.56 10.63 -2.49
CA THR A 64 11.33 11.90 -1.80
C THR A 64 10.72 11.69 -0.42
N SER A 65 9.89 10.65 -0.26
CA SER A 65 9.39 10.18 1.04
C SER A 65 9.17 8.67 1.01
N CYS A 66 9.09 8.06 2.20
CA CYS A 66 8.82 6.63 2.33
C CYS A 66 8.25 6.29 3.71
N ILE A 67 7.35 5.31 3.74
CA ILE A 67 6.80 4.69 4.95
C ILE A 67 6.56 3.20 4.69
N ASP A 68 6.60 2.37 5.73
CA ASP A 68 6.10 1.00 5.66
C ASP A 68 4.57 0.98 5.76
N VAL A 69 3.94 -0.02 5.14
CA VAL A 69 2.50 -0.23 5.20
C VAL A 69 2.20 -1.22 6.32
N SER A 70 2.04 -0.68 7.53
CA SER A 70 1.78 -1.45 8.76
C SER A 70 0.36 -1.30 9.28
N ASP A 71 -0.23 -0.12 9.17
CA ASP A 71 -1.60 0.19 9.62
C ASP A 71 -2.63 0.20 8.46
N GLY A 72 -2.15 -0.04 7.25
CA GLY A 72 -2.90 0.03 6.00
C GLY A 72 -2.58 1.28 5.19
N ILE A 73 -2.54 1.11 3.87
CA ILE A 73 -2.07 2.16 2.94
C ILE A 73 -2.83 3.48 3.11
N ALA A 74 -4.14 3.44 3.46
CA ALA A 74 -4.91 4.67 3.68
C ALA A 74 -4.42 5.49 4.87
N LYS A 75 -4.03 4.84 5.97
CA LYS A 75 -3.53 5.50 7.17
C LYS A 75 -2.07 5.92 7.00
N ASP A 76 -1.24 5.01 6.48
CA ASP A 76 0.18 5.25 6.33
C ASP A 76 0.47 6.36 5.30
N LEU A 77 -0.29 6.41 4.20
CA LEU A 77 -0.19 7.51 3.24
C LEU A 77 -0.62 8.85 3.84
N LYS A 78 -1.63 8.90 4.73
CA LYS A 78 -1.99 10.13 5.44
C LYS A 78 -0.82 10.68 6.26
N ASN A 79 0.03 9.82 6.82
CA ASN A 79 1.22 10.25 7.53
C ASN A 79 2.23 10.94 6.57
N ILE A 80 2.44 10.39 5.35
CA ILE A 80 3.26 11.06 4.32
C ILE A 80 2.66 12.42 3.97
N ILE A 81 1.36 12.48 3.70
CA ILE A 81 0.64 13.71 3.30
C ILE A 81 0.74 14.78 4.39
N SER A 82 0.44 14.41 5.64
CA SER A 82 0.50 15.32 6.78
C SER A 82 1.90 15.88 7.00
N GLU A 83 2.91 15.00 7.04
CA GLU A 83 4.31 15.39 7.27
C GLU A 83 4.90 16.20 6.09
N SER A 84 4.39 15.99 4.87
CA SER A 84 4.83 16.71 3.67
C SER A 84 3.98 17.93 3.37
N LYS A 85 2.87 18.17 4.10
CA LYS A 85 1.91 19.27 3.91
C LYS A 85 1.40 19.35 2.45
N CYS A 86 0.90 18.25 1.94
CA CYS A 86 0.43 18.10 0.57
C CYS A 86 -0.87 17.29 0.52
N GLY A 87 -1.38 17.02 -0.67
CA GLY A 87 -2.48 16.10 -0.94
C GLY A 87 -2.05 14.92 -1.80
N ALA A 88 -3.00 14.05 -2.16
CA ALA A 88 -2.75 12.93 -3.05
C ALA A 88 -4.01 12.50 -3.81
N ASN A 89 -3.83 12.02 -5.03
CA ASN A 89 -4.81 11.24 -5.77
C ASN A 89 -4.39 9.76 -5.77
N ILE A 90 -5.28 8.87 -5.34
CA ILE A 90 -5.06 7.42 -5.31
C ILE A 90 -6.04 6.72 -6.23
N TYR A 91 -5.52 5.87 -7.09
CA TYR A 91 -6.29 5.07 -8.04
C TYR A 91 -6.47 3.65 -7.49
N LEU A 92 -7.68 3.34 -7.01
CA LEU A 92 -8.02 2.11 -6.32
C LEU A 92 -7.84 0.87 -7.22
N ASP A 93 -8.20 1.01 -8.48
CA ASP A 93 -8.05 -0.02 -9.50
C ASP A 93 -6.59 -0.38 -9.81
N LYS A 94 -5.63 0.49 -9.42
CA LYS A 94 -4.19 0.26 -9.59
C LYS A 94 -3.51 -0.37 -8.37
N ILE A 95 -4.18 -0.41 -7.22
CA ILE A 95 -3.58 -1.00 -6.02
C ILE A 95 -3.39 -2.50 -6.24
N PRO A 96 -2.14 -3.00 -6.13
CA PRO A 96 -1.87 -4.41 -6.35
C PRO A 96 -2.33 -5.24 -5.15
N PHE A 97 -3.05 -6.32 -5.40
CA PHE A 97 -3.46 -7.29 -4.40
C PHE A 97 -3.47 -8.71 -4.96
N ASN A 98 -3.42 -9.69 -4.07
CA ASN A 98 -3.44 -11.09 -4.46
C ASN A 98 -4.82 -11.49 -4.98
N LYS A 99 -4.89 -12.04 -6.19
CA LYS A 99 -6.17 -12.44 -6.84
C LYS A 99 -7.01 -13.43 -6.03
N ILE A 100 -6.40 -14.15 -5.09
CA ILE A 100 -7.12 -15.07 -4.20
C ILE A 100 -8.16 -14.31 -3.35
N LEU A 101 -7.92 -13.02 -3.05
CA LEU A 101 -8.82 -12.19 -2.27
C LEU A 101 -10.19 -12.05 -2.94
N ASN A 102 -10.26 -12.01 -4.27
CA ASN A 102 -11.53 -11.97 -5.02
C ASN A 102 -12.42 -13.19 -4.78
N ARG A 103 -11.85 -14.30 -4.28
CA ARG A 103 -12.57 -15.56 -4.02
C ARG A 103 -13.07 -15.66 -2.58
N ILE A 104 -12.42 -14.96 -1.65
CA ILE A 104 -12.62 -15.14 -0.21
C ILE A 104 -13.18 -13.91 0.49
N ILE A 105 -13.05 -12.74 -0.13
CA ILE A 105 -13.53 -11.46 0.38
C ILE A 105 -14.69 -10.99 -0.48
N GLU A 106 -15.79 -10.62 0.15
CA GLU A 106 -16.92 -10.01 -0.53
C GLU A 106 -16.51 -8.69 -1.18
N ARG A 107 -17.04 -8.40 -2.36
CA ARG A 107 -16.67 -7.22 -3.15
C ARG A 107 -16.76 -5.92 -2.35
N ASN A 108 -17.77 -5.79 -1.50
CA ASN A 108 -17.97 -4.58 -0.67
C ASN A 108 -16.89 -4.40 0.39
N ASN A 109 -16.24 -5.49 0.83
CA ASN A 109 -15.19 -5.49 1.86
C ASN A 109 -13.78 -5.54 1.26
N LEU A 110 -13.67 -5.68 -0.07
CA LEU A 110 -12.37 -5.83 -0.72
C LEU A 110 -11.50 -4.60 -0.51
N TYR A 111 -12.04 -3.40 -0.69
CA TYR A 111 -11.28 -2.16 -0.48
C TYR A 111 -10.94 -1.95 1.00
N GLU A 112 -11.83 -2.29 1.93
CA GLU A 112 -11.49 -2.27 3.36
C GLU A 112 -10.30 -3.20 3.64
N CYS A 113 -10.27 -4.37 3.03
CA CYS A 113 -9.17 -5.32 3.19
C CYS A 113 -7.85 -4.82 2.60
N ILE A 114 -7.84 -4.29 1.36
CA ILE A 114 -6.60 -3.93 0.65
C ILE A 114 -6.08 -2.53 0.96
N ILE A 115 -6.94 -1.63 1.45
CA ILE A 115 -6.59 -0.24 1.71
C ILE A 115 -6.53 0.06 3.21
N GLY A 116 -7.50 -0.47 3.97
CA GLY A 116 -7.59 -0.32 5.42
C GLY A 116 -6.91 -1.44 6.20
N GLY A 117 -6.55 -2.55 5.54
CA GLY A 117 -5.86 -3.67 6.17
C GLY A 117 -4.39 -3.36 6.43
N GLY A 118 -3.91 -3.63 7.65
CA GLY A 118 -2.50 -3.51 8.01
C GLY A 118 -1.74 -4.83 7.90
N GLU A 119 -0.51 -4.85 8.46
CA GLU A 119 0.39 -6.00 8.57
C GLU A 119 0.99 -6.48 7.23
N ASP A 120 0.96 -5.66 6.17
CA ASP A 120 1.55 -6.04 4.89
C ASP A 120 3.08 -5.83 4.85
N TYR A 121 3.61 -4.85 5.61
CA TYR A 121 5.04 -4.50 5.69
C TYR A 121 5.69 -4.28 4.31
N GLU A 122 4.91 -3.80 3.37
CA GLU A 122 5.39 -3.28 2.10
C GLU A 122 5.82 -1.82 2.26
N LEU A 123 6.53 -1.25 1.26
CA LEU A 123 6.90 0.17 1.28
C LEU A 123 5.94 0.97 0.40
N CYS A 124 5.40 2.06 0.96
CA CYS A 124 4.79 3.15 0.21
C CYS A 124 5.79 4.29 0.10
N PHE A 125 6.08 4.75 -1.10
CA PHE A 125 7.05 5.82 -1.32
C PHE A 125 6.64 6.76 -2.45
N THR A 126 7.20 7.97 -2.42
CA THR A 126 7.03 8.95 -3.48
C THR A 126 8.34 9.18 -4.21
N ALA A 127 8.25 9.49 -5.49
CA ALA A 127 9.41 9.82 -6.30
C ALA A 127 9.01 10.68 -7.51
N ASN A 128 9.91 11.57 -7.95
CA ASN A 128 9.69 12.33 -9.15
C ASN A 128 9.49 11.41 -10.37
N LYS A 129 8.61 11.78 -11.27
CA LYS A 129 8.25 11.02 -12.48
C LYS A 129 9.45 10.65 -13.35
N SER A 130 10.51 11.47 -13.34
CA SER A 130 11.75 11.18 -14.07
C SER A 130 12.44 9.89 -13.64
N TYR A 131 12.19 9.43 -12.40
CA TYR A 131 12.74 8.17 -11.88
C TYR A 131 11.92 6.92 -12.26
N SER A 132 10.85 7.03 -13.05
CA SER A 132 10.01 5.89 -13.44
C SER A 132 10.78 4.72 -14.06
N LYS A 133 11.79 4.99 -14.87
CA LYS A 133 12.70 3.96 -15.45
C LYS A 133 13.53 3.27 -14.35
N ARG A 134 14.01 4.04 -13.37
CA ARG A 134 14.77 3.53 -12.23
C ARG A 134 13.90 2.66 -11.31
N VAL A 135 12.67 3.07 -11.04
CA VAL A 135 11.69 2.26 -10.30
C VAL A 135 11.45 0.91 -10.98
N LYS A 136 11.25 0.90 -12.31
CA LYS A 136 11.11 -0.34 -13.10
C LYS A 136 12.37 -1.22 -13.02
N TYR A 137 13.55 -0.62 -13.07
CA TYR A 137 14.81 -1.35 -12.89
C TYR A 137 14.90 -1.99 -11.50
N LEU A 138 14.58 -1.26 -10.41
CA LEU A 138 14.60 -1.80 -9.05
C LEU A 138 13.60 -2.92 -8.86
N SER A 139 12.41 -2.81 -9.44
CA SER A 139 11.41 -3.89 -9.45
C SER A 139 12.00 -5.20 -10.00
N LYS A 140 12.70 -5.13 -11.13
CA LYS A 140 13.39 -6.29 -11.72
C LYS A 140 14.57 -6.77 -10.88
N LYS A 141 15.44 -5.86 -10.44
CA LYS A 141 16.64 -6.15 -9.63
C LYS A 141 16.31 -6.92 -8.37
N HIS A 142 15.26 -6.51 -7.65
CA HIS A 142 14.87 -7.11 -6.38
C HIS A 142 13.81 -8.22 -6.53
N ASN A 143 13.35 -8.48 -7.76
CA ASN A 143 12.22 -9.38 -8.03
C ASN A 143 11.00 -9.08 -7.15
N ILE A 144 10.69 -7.78 -7.01
CA ILE A 144 9.56 -7.27 -6.23
C ILE A 144 8.73 -6.38 -7.15
N LYS A 145 7.44 -6.67 -7.28
CA LYS A 145 6.54 -5.78 -8.02
C LYS A 145 6.50 -4.40 -7.34
N ILE A 146 6.69 -3.34 -8.12
CA ILE A 146 6.49 -1.96 -7.70
C ILE A 146 5.42 -1.36 -8.59
N THR A 147 4.35 -0.87 -7.99
CA THR A 147 3.19 -0.38 -8.72
C THR A 147 2.97 1.10 -8.41
N LYS A 148 2.82 1.93 -9.44
CA LYS A 148 2.32 3.29 -9.27
C LYS A 148 0.83 3.22 -8.97
N ILE A 149 0.44 3.80 -7.83
CA ILE A 149 -0.95 3.80 -7.33
C ILE A 149 -1.57 5.20 -7.29
N GLY A 150 -0.79 6.26 -7.54
CA GLY A 150 -1.28 7.62 -7.44
C GLY A 150 -0.24 8.67 -7.78
N ASN A 151 -0.55 9.88 -7.38
CA ASN A 151 0.36 11.03 -7.45
C ASN A 151 0.08 12.03 -6.31
N ILE A 152 1.10 12.79 -5.94
CA ILE A 152 0.99 13.89 -4.96
C ILE A 152 0.34 15.10 -5.61
N THR A 153 -0.55 15.76 -4.86
CA THR A 153 -1.24 17.00 -5.21
C THR A 153 -0.91 18.09 -4.19
N GLU A 154 -1.36 19.31 -4.42
CA GLU A 154 -1.18 20.41 -3.46
C GLU A 154 -2.01 20.20 -2.20
N GLU A 155 -3.28 19.81 -2.39
CA GLU A 155 -4.25 19.66 -1.31
C GLU A 155 -5.16 18.45 -1.55
N ASN A 156 -5.86 18.02 -0.49
CA ASN A 156 -6.85 16.96 -0.46
C ASN A 156 -6.32 15.56 -0.79
N LEU A 157 -6.87 14.58 -0.09
CA LEU A 157 -6.69 13.17 -0.38
C LEU A 157 -7.93 12.65 -1.08
N ASN A 158 -7.79 12.34 -2.35
CA ASN A 158 -8.86 11.87 -3.20
C ASN A 158 -8.63 10.41 -3.63
N TYR A 159 -9.72 9.65 -3.68
CA TYR A 159 -9.70 8.27 -4.18
C TYR A 159 -10.49 8.17 -5.48
N TYR A 160 -9.92 7.49 -6.46
CA TYR A 160 -10.54 7.27 -7.76
C TYR A 160 -10.68 5.78 -8.04
N GLU A 161 -11.79 5.38 -8.66
CA GLU A 161 -11.99 4.06 -9.25
C GLU A 161 -12.51 4.23 -10.67
N ASN A 162 -11.80 3.67 -11.65
CA ASN A 162 -12.12 3.85 -13.08
C ASN A 162 -12.32 5.35 -13.43
N ASP A 163 -11.38 6.19 -13.01
CA ASP A 163 -11.35 7.66 -13.19
C ASP A 163 -12.51 8.43 -12.53
N LYS A 164 -13.34 7.79 -11.71
CA LYS A 164 -14.41 8.43 -10.95
C LYS A 164 -13.99 8.67 -9.51
N LEU A 165 -14.22 9.89 -9.01
CA LEU A 165 -14.00 10.24 -7.60
C LEU A 165 -14.95 9.44 -6.70
N ILE A 166 -14.39 8.79 -5.67
CA ILE A 166 -15.16 8.00 -4.71
C ILE A 166 -14.96 8.55 -3.30
N LYS A 167 -16.05 8.61 -2.54
CA LYS A 167 -15.98 8.84 -1.10
C LYS A 167 -15.79 7.49 -0.39
N LEU A 168 -14.58 7.21 0.10
CA LEU A 168 -14.32 6.04 0.92
C LEU A 168 -14.63 6.35 2.38
N SER A 169 -15.58 5.60 2.96
CA SER A 169 -15.74 5.54 4.41
C SER A 169 -14.93 4.34 4.92
N LEU A 170 -13.62 4.54 5.08
CA LEU A 170 -12.77 3.53 5.68
C LEU A 170 -12.88 3.66 7.20
N LYS A 171 -13.46 2.68 7.87
CA LYS A 171 -13.27 2.48 9.31
C LYS A 171 -11.85 1.95 9.46
N GLY A 172 -10.89 2.86 9.69
CA GLY A 172 -9.50 2.48 9.96
C GLY A 172 -9.44 1.53 11.16
N PHE A 173 -8.52 0.59 11.14
CA PHE A 173 -8.25 -0.25 12.31
C PHE A 173 -7.63 0.66 13.40
N ASP A 174 -8.40 0.94 14.44
CA ASP A 174 -7.92 1.64 15.62
C ASP A 174 -7.72 0.63 16.74
N HIS A 175 -6.48 0.45 17.18
CA HIS A 175 -6.12 -0.48 18.25
C HIS A 175 -6.73 -0.10 19.61
N PHE A 176 -7.27 1.11 19.74
CA PHE A 176 -7.79 1.67 20.99
C PHE A 176 -9.32 1.84 21.04
N LEU A 177 -10.04 1.50 19.96
CA LEU A 177 -11.50 1.56 19.89
C LEU A 177 -12.09 0.14 19.84
N ASN A 178 -11.86 -0.66 20.89
CA ASN A 178 -12.64 -1.86 21.20
C ASN A 178 -13.31 -1.68 22.55
#